data_d782744997e820cf0aefd1ecb4caf4f5
#
_entry.id   d782744997e820cf0aefd1ecb4caf4f5
#
_cell.length_a   1.000
_cell.length_b   1.000
_cell.length_c   1.000
_cell.angle_alpha   90.00
_cell.angle_beta   90.00
_cell.angle_gamma   90.00
#
_symmetry.space_group_name_H-M   'P 1'
#
loop_
_entity.id
_entity.type
_entity.pdbx_description
1 polymer ?
#
loop_
_entity_poly.entity_id
_entity_poly.type
_entity_poly.pdbx_seq_one_letter_code
_entity_poly.pdbx_strand_id
1 'polypeptide(L)'
;MTVCVLVGGRSVEIAFDEWPFYREHASLVPAFWLGGMATHGLLIGAAAATALYSIVWRKPFLPLADALVIPGAFLMGIGRIGNFIDGQIVGSVTDVWWRVQFPYADGFRHPVVLYDGAKNLLLMWFLLRVRRTNETPGAIAARFVFWYAFPRIFIDLFRDYPTHRLALGTGQTLNLCMAAIGVALLVRSRLRRLGRLANTGSVPRPLAPDADVPPHWAQQVTFACLLAFCLAIPSNWTQNIPARYGARHPGLRHSRLYPPIDWAPPAATPAAPAGARNE
;
A
#
# COMPACT_ATOMS: atom_id res chain seq x y z
N MET A 1 -5.59 11.49 -10.71
CA MET A 1 -4.98 10.27 -10.15
C MET A 1 -5.24 10.12 -8.65
N THR A 2 -4.92 11.10 -7.84
CA THR A 2 -5.05 11.05 -6.37
C THR A 2 -6.45 10.62 -5.90
N VAL A 3 -7.51 11.21 -6.46
CA VAL A 3 -8.90 10.85 -6.08
C VAL A 3 -9.20 9.37 -6.31
N CYS A 4 -8.84 8.81 -7.47
CA CYS A 4 -9.08 7.39 -7.75
C CYS A 4 -8.28 6.48 -6.82
N VAL A 5 -7.06 6.87 -6.46
CA VAL A 5 -6.21 6.12 -5.52
C VAL A 5 -6.84 6.12 -4.12
N LEU A 6 -7.27 7.28 -3.64
CA LEU A 6 -7.94 7.41 -2.34
C LEU A 6 -9.26 6.62 -2.29
N VAL A 7 -10.11 6.79 -3.30
CA VAL A 7 -11.38 6.07 -3.41
C VAL A 7 -11.14 4.55 -3.47
N GLY A 8 -10.18 4.11 -4.30
CA GLY A 8 -9.85 2.69 -4.40
C GLY A 8 -9.35 2.12 -3.07
N GLY A 9 -8.41 2.81 -2.39
CA GLY A 9 -7.90 2.40 -1.09
C GLY A 9 -8.98 2.27 -0.04
N ARG A 10 -9.87 3.26 0.03
CA ARG A 10 -10.98 3.29 0.97
C ARG A 10 -12.03 2.23 0.69
N SER A 11 -12.39 2.05 -0.58
CA SER A 11 -13.42 1.07 -0.98
C SER A 11 -13.02 -0.36 -0.66
N VAL A 12 -11.76 -0.72 -0.92
CA VAL A 12 -11.27 -2.08 -0.62
C VAL A 12 -11.16 -2.32 0.89
N GLU A 13 -10.70 -1.34 1.66
CA GLU A 13 -10.67 -1.43 3.12
C GLU A 13 -12.06 -1.67 3.70
N ILE A 14 -13.02 -0.84 3.29
CA ILE A 14 -14.42 -0.97 3.73
C ILE A 14 -14.98 -2.35 3.36
N ALA A 15 -14.80 -2.77 2.11
CA ALA A 15 -15.43 -3.99 1.61
C ALA A 15 -14.87 -5.27 2.26
N PHE A 16 -13.57 -5.30 2.56
CA PHE A 16 -12.90 -6.53 3.00
C PHE A 16 -12.64 -6.57 4.50
N ASP A 17 -12.28 -5.46 5.12
CA ASP A 17 -11.83 -5.46 6.51
C ASP A 17 -12.85 -4.81 7.47
N GLU A 18 -13.59 -3.78 7.03
CA GLU A 18 -14.42 -2.98 7.93
C GLU A 18 -15.92 -2.92 7.54
N TRP A 19 -16.38 -3.81 6.70
CA TRP A 19 -17.79 -3.84 6.26
C TRP A 19 -18.81 -3.83 7.40
N PRO A 20 -18.65 -4.59 8.51
CA PRO A 20 -19.61 -4.59 9.60
C PRO A 20 -19.80 -3.21 10.23
N PHE A 21 -18.73 -2.41 10.33
CA PHE A 21 -18.79 -1.05 10.87
C PHE A 21 -19.45 -0.07 9.89
N TYR A 22 -19.02 -0.07 8.61
CA TYR A 22 -19.48 0.92 7.64
C TYR A 22 -20.92 0.70 7.16
N ARG A 23 -21.44 -0.52 7.20
CA ARG A 23 -22.85 -0.76 6.91
C ARG A 23 -23.79 -0.05 7.91
N GLU A 24 -23.33 0.14 9.17
CA GLU A 24 -24.07 0.83 10.22
C GLU A 24 -23.77 2.34 10.25
N HIS A 25 -22.62 2.74 9.72
CA HIS A 25 -22.14 4.12 9.74
C HIS A 25 -21.79 4.61 8.32
N ALA A 26 -22.73 4.48 7.38
CA ALA A 26 -22.53 4.82 5.97
C ALA A 26 -22.09 6.28 5.73
N SER A 27 -22.50 7.20 6.60
CA SER A 27 -22.08 8.61 6.56
C SER A 27 -20.57 8.83 6.75
N LEU A 28 -19.87 7.85 7.33
CA LEU A 28 -18.42 7.90 7.55
C LEU A 28 -17.61 7.32 6.39
N VAL A 29 -18.24 6.73 5.38
CA VAL A 29 -17.56 6.22 4.18
C VAL A 29 -16.67 7.28 3.52
N PRO A 30 -17.13 8.53 3.26
CA PRO A 30 -16.30 9.57 2.65
C PRO A 30 -15.29 10.21 3.61
N ALA A 31 -15.24 9.80 4.87
CA ALA A 31 -14.35 10.39 5.87
C ALA A 31 -12.92 9.83 5.74
N PHE A 32 -12.20 10.20 4.67
CA PHE A 32 -10.83 9.75 4.40
C PHE A 32 -9.83 10.09 5.52
N TRP A 33 -10.11 11.16 6.26
CA TRP A 33 -9.29 11.60 7.39
C TRP A 33 -9.34 10.66 8.61
N LEU A 34 -10.24 9.68 8.62
CA LEU A 34 -10.29 8.66 9.69
C LEU A 34 -9.30 7.50 9.46
N GLY A 35 -8.50 7.55 8.41
CA GLY A 35 -7.59 6.46 8.05
C GLY A 35 -8.32 5.25 7.46
N GLY A 36 -7.69 4.08 7.50
CA GLY A 36 -8.23 2.86 6.93
C GLY A 36 -8.13 2.87 5.40
N MET A 37 -6.99 2.41 4.87
CA MET A 37 -6.67 2.43 3.43
C MET A 37 -5.97 1.12 3.05
N ALA A 38 -6.65 0.27 2.30
CA ALA A 38 -6.07 -0.97 1.80
C ALA A 38 -5.07 -0.71 0.67
N THR A 39 -3.87 -1.26 0.77
CA THR A 39 -2.84 -1.12 -0.26
C THR A 39 -3.28 -1.66 -1.63
N HIS A 40 -4.00 -2.79 -1.65
CA HIS A 40 -4.55 -3.34 -2.90
C HIS A 40 -5.54 -2.38 -3.56
N GLY A 41 -6.35 -1.70 -2.74
CA GLY A 41 -7.26 -0.66 -3.21
C GLY A 41 -6.54 0.54 -3.81
N LEU A 42 -5.43 0.98 -3.21
CA LEU A 42 -4.57 2.03 -3.79
C LEU A 42 -4.05 1.64 -5.16
N LEU A 43 -3.60 0.39 -5.34
CA LEU A 43 -3.12 -0.13 -6.63
C LEU A 43 -4.22 -0.21 -7.67
N ILE A 44 -5.41 -0.70 -7.30
CA ILE A 44 -6.58 -0.74 -8.18
C ILE A 44 -6.98 0.68 -8.59
N GLY A 45 -7.02 1.61 -7.64
CA GLY A 45 -7.31 3.02 -7.89
C GLY A 45 -6.29 3.68 -8.82
N ALA A 46 -4.99 3.36 -8.67
CA ALA A 46 -3.94 3.83 -9.56
C ALA A 46 -4.09 3.27 -10.98
N ALA A 47 -4.41 1.98 -11.11
CA ALA A 47 -4.68 1.36 -12.40
C ALA A 47 -5.92 1.96 -13.09
N ALA A 48 -7.01 2.17 -12.33
CA ALA A 48 -8.22 2.81 -12.82
C ALA A 48 -7.97 4.27 -13.27
N ALA A 49 -7.21 5.04 -12.48
CA ALA A 49 -6.83 6.40 -12.84
C ALA A 49 -5.98 6.45 -14.12
N THR A 50 -5.05 5.50 -14.26
CA THR A 50 -4.21 5.38 -15.47
C THR A 50 -5.06 5.01 -16.69
N ALA A 51 -6.03 4.10 -16.52
CA ALA A 51 -6.96 3.72 -17.57
C ALA A 51 -7.85 4.90 -17.98
N LEU A 52 -8.41 5.63 -17.02
CA LEU A 52 -9.21 6.82 -17.28
C LEU A 52 -8.41 7.89 -18.03
N TYR A 53 -7.18 8.17 -17.58
CA TYR A 53 -6.27 9.09 -18.27
C TYR A 53 -6.00 8.64 -19.71
N SER A 54 -5.72 7.34 -19.90
CA SER A 54 -5.47 6.73 -21.21
C SER A 54 -6.66 6.92 -22.16
N ILE A 55 -7.89 6.75 -21.68
CA ILE A 55 -9.11 6.92 -22.46
C ILE A 55 -9.34 8.40 -22.81
N VAL A 56 -9.31 9.27 -21.81
CA VAL A 56 -9.62 10.70 -21.99
C VAL A 56 -8.63 11.38 -22.92
N TRP A 57 -7.33 11.13 -22.74
CA TRP A 57 -6.27 11.77 -23.56
C TRP A 57 -5.80 10.91 -24.72
N ARG A 58 -6.45 9.77 -25.00
CA ARG A 58 -6.09 8.85 -26.07
C ARG A 58 -4.62 8.43 -26.06
N LYS A 59 -4.02 8.33 -24.88
CA LYS A 59 -2.63 7.89 -24.70
C LYS A 59 -2.60 6.37 -24.45
N PRO A 60 -1.57 5.63 -24.87
CA PRO A 60 -1.51 4.19 -24.67
C PRO A 60 -1.33 3.83 -23.18
N PHE A 61 -2.20 2.96 -22.66
CA PHE A 61 -2.22 2.54 -21.25
C PHE A 61 -0.93 1.86 -20.79
N LEU A 62 -0.41 0.91 -21.57
CA LEU A 62 0.70 0.07 -21.14
C LEU A 62 2.01 0.83 -20.89
N PRO A 63 2.45 1.77 -21.77
CA PRO A 63 3.61 2.59 -21.48
C PRO A 63 3.43 3.50 -20.26
N LEU A 64 2.22 4.02 -20.04
CA LEU A 64 1.91 4.83 -18.85
C LEU A 64 2.03 3.98 -17.58
N ALA A 65 1.46 2.76 -17.59
CA ALA A 65 1.59 1.84 -16.48
C ALA A 65 3.05 1.50 -16.17
N ASP A 66 3.86 1.19 -17.21
CA ASP A 66 5.29 0.92 -17.06
C ASP A 66 6.06 2.10 -16.42
N ALA A 67 5.69 3.33 -16.76
CA ALA A 67 6.31 4.52 -16.19
C ALA A 67 5.93 4.73 -14.72
N LEU A 68 4.68 4.44 -14.33
CA LEU A 68 4.14 4.73 -13.01
C LEU A 68 4.51 3.69 -11.94
N VAL A 69 4.73 2.43 -12.32
CA VAL A 69 5.02 1.38 -11.34
C VAL A 69 6.37 1.53 -10.65
N ILE A 70 7.35 2.19 -11.29
CA ILE A 70 8.67 2.41 -10.71
C ILE A 70 8.60 3.41 -9.53
N PRO A 71 8.11 4.65 -9.71
CA PRO A 71 7.91 5.57 -8.60
C PRO A 71 6.88 5.02 -7.59
N GLY A 72 5.89 4.25 -8.05
CA GLY A 72 4.96 3.55 -7.18
C GLY A 72 5.65 2.60 -6.21
N ALA A 73 6.57 1.76 -6.70
CA ALA A 73 7.36 0.86 -5.86
C ALA A 73 8.21 1.62 -4.83
N PHE A 74 8.82 2.76 -5.24
CA PHE A 74 9.57 3.62 -4.34
C PHE A 74 8.69 4.17 -3.21
N LEU A 75 7.56 4.80 -3.55
CA LEU A 75 6.65 5.39 -2.57
C LEU A 75 6.11 4.33 -1.59
N MET A 76 5.80 3.14 -2.09
CA MET A 76 5.36 2.03 -1.25
C MET A 76 6.47 1.51 -0.34
N GLY A 77 7.73 1.57 -0.78
CA GLY A 77 8.90 1.22 0.04
C GLY A 77 9.14 2.23 1.17
N ILE A 78 9.22 3.51 0.83
CA ILE A 78 9.48 4.59 1.79
C ILE A 78 8.31 4.75 2.77
N GLY A 79 7.06 4.61 2.30
CA GLY A 79 5.88 4.69 3.16
C GLY A 79 5.87 3.65 4.28
N ARG A 80 6.55 2.51 4.11
CA ARG A 80 6.69 1.51 5.18
C ARG A 80 7.58 1.97 6.34
N ILE A 81 8.50 2.89 6.10
CA ILE A 81 9.28 3.51 7.20
C ILE A 81 8.33 4.31 8.09
N GLY A 82 7.37 5.04 7.50
CA GLY A 82 6.33 5.73 8.26
C GLY A 82 5.49 4.76 9.10
N ASN A 83 5.03 3.65 8.51
CA ASN A 83 4.28 2.62 9.26
C ASN A 83 5.11 2.00 10.40
N PHE A 84 6.43 1.85 10.23
CA PHE A 84 7.31 1.37 11.28
C PHE A 84 7.41 2.34 12.44
N ILE A 85 7.59 3.63 12.14
CA ILE A 85 7.66 4.69 13.16
C ILE A 85 6.33 4.79 13.94
N ASP A 86 5.21 4.63 13.23
CA ASP A 86 3.86 4.69 13.79
C ASP A 86 3.47 3.42 14.58
N GLY A 87 4.19 2.31 14.38
CA GLY A 87 3.98 1.04 15.10
C GLY A 87 2.64 0.35 14.83
N GLN A 88 1.93 0.71 13.77
CA GLN A 88 0.57 0.20 13.49
C GLN A 88 0.51 -1.24 13.02
N ILE A 89 1.54 -1.73 12.38
CA ILE A 89 1.60 -3.08 11.81
C ILE A 89 2.70 -3.85 12.50
N VAL A 90 2.33 -4.78 13.36
CA VAL A 90 3.24 -5.55 14.19
C VAL A 90 3.38 -6.96 13.63
N GLY A 91 4.58 -7.51 13.68
CA GLY A 91 4.84 -8.89 13.34
C GLY A 91 4.58 -9.86 14.50
N SER A 92 4.68 -11.15 14.21
CA SER A 92 4.61 -12.21 15.22
C SER A 92 5.77 -12.13 16.22
N VAL A 93 5.59 -12.69 17.40
CA VAL A 93 6.63 -12.78 18.45
C VAL A 93 7.82 -13.58 17.91
N THR A 94 9.04 -13.13 18.23
CA THR A 94 10.27 -13.73 17.71
C THR A 94 11.48 -13.48 18.61
N ASP A 95 12.47 -14.37 18.48
CA ASP A 95 13.75 -14.28 19.20
C ASP A 95 14.94 -13.95 18.28
N VAL A 96 14.71 -13.58 17.01
CA VAL A 96 15.77 -13.19 16.09
C VAL A 96 16.54 -11.97 16.63
N TRP A 97 17.84 -11.85 16.27
CA TRP A 97 18.70 -10.78 16.82
C TRP A 97 18.31 -9.37 16.38
N TRP A 98 17.56 -9.20 15.27
CA TRP A 98 17.02 -7.91 14.78
C TRP A 98 15.57 -7.66 15.19
N ARG A 99 15.07 -8.40 16.16
CA ARG A 99 13.75 -8.21 16.74
C ARG A 99 13.59 -6.81 17.32
N VAL A 100 12.38 -6.30 17.27
CA VAL A 100 12.04 -4.96 17.77
C VAL A 100 10.94 -5.07 18.81
N GLN A 101 11.07 -4.32 19.89
CA GLN A 101 10.00 -4.15 20.86
C GLN A 101 9.16 -2.92 20.47
N PHE A 102 7.89 -3.16 20.14
CA PHE A 102 6.95 -2.09 19.87
C PHE A 102 6.32 -1.61 21.18
N PRO A 103 6.09 -0.27 21.35
CA PRO A 103 5.60 0.29 22.63
C PRO A 103 4.28 -0.28 23.11
N TYR A 104 3.49 -0.89 22.23
CA TYR A 104 2.11 -1.32 22.48
C TYR A 104 1.85 -2.78 22.12
N ALA A 105 2.92 -3.57 21.99
CA ALA A 105 2.82 -5.00 21.74
C ALA A 105 3.70 -5.75 22.74
N ASP A 106 3.16 -6.83 23.29
CA ASP A 106 3.88 -7.67 24.22
C ASP A 106 4.99 -8.44 23.50
N GLY A 107 6.16 -8.46 24.12
CA GLY A 107 7.32 -9.21 23.64
C GLY A 107 8.03 -8.56 22.45
N PHE A 108 9.12 -9.22 22.05
CA PHE A 108 9.88 -8.83 20.87
C PHE A 108 9.23 -9.40 19.61
N ARG A 109 9.19 -8.59 18.55
CA ARG A 109 8.42 -8.92 17.32
C ARG A 109 9.23 -8.69 16.06
N HIS A 110 8.84 -9.38 14.99
CA HIS A 110 9.37 -9.15 13.65
C HIS A 110 9.03 -7.73 13.17
N PRO A 111 9.99 -6.95 12.66
CA PRO A 111 9.72 -5.65 12.01
C PRO A 111 9.18 -5.86 10.57
N VAL A 112 8.01 -6.46 10.43
CA VAL A 112 7.42 -6.93 9.16
C VAL A 112 7.27 -5.80 8.15
N VAL A 113 6.98 -4.59 8.63
CA VAL A 113 6.85 -3.41 7.76
C VAL A 113 8.18 -3.05 7.10
N LEU A 114 9.32 -3.24 7.78
CA LEU A 114 10.63 -3.02 7.19
C LEU A 114 10.97 -4.08 6.14
N TYR A 115 10.55 -5.33 6.34
CA TYR A 115 10.70 -6.38 5.32
C TYR A 115 9.94 -6.02 4.04
N ASP A 116 8.69 -5.56 4.18
CA ASP A 116 7.88 -5.12 3.05
C ASP A 116 8.46 -3.85 2.39
N GLY A 117 8.97 -2.92 3.18
CA GLY A 117 9.67 -1.73 2.70
C GLY A 117 10.90 -2.08 1.87
N ALA A 118 11.78 -2.91 2.43
CA ALA A 118 13.01 -3.37 1.76
C ALA A 118 12.68 -4.11 0.45
N LYS A 119 11.69 -5.01 0.47
CA LYS A 119 11.20 -5.70 -0.72
C LYS A 119 10.77 -4.71 -1.82
N ASN A 120 10.02 -3.66 -1.48
CA ASN A 120 9.54 -2.70 -2.46
C ASN A 120 10.68 -1.84 -3.03
N LEU A 121 11.68 -1.48 -2.23
CA LEU A 121 12.88 -0.76 -2.69
C LEU A 121 13.74 -1.65 -3.60
N LEU A 122 13.91 -2.93 -3.26
CA LEU A 122 14.58 -3.91 -4.13
C LEU A 122 13.80 -4.10 -5.44
N LEU A 123 12.49 -4.15 -5.38
CA LEU A 123 11.64 -4.21 -6.56
C LEU A 123 11.83 -2.97 -7.46
N MET A 124 11.83 -1.77 -6.89
CA MET A 124 12.14 -0.54 -7.64
C MET A 124 13.49 -0.66 -8.36
N TRP A 125 14.53 -1.05 -7.63
CA TRP A 125 15.86 -1.23 -8.20
C TRP A 125 15.88 -2.26 -9.34
N PHE A 126 15.21 -3.40 -9.17
CA PHE A 126 15.05 -4.41 -10.20
C PHE A 126 14.33 -3.84 -11.43
N LEU A 127 13.23 -3.13 -11.27
CA LEU A 127 12.47 -2.53 -12.38
C LEU A 127 13.28 -1.47 -13.13
N LEU A 128 14.10 -0.67 -12.43
CA LEU A 128 15.03 0.28 -13.05
C LEU A 128 16.09 -0.43 -13.92
N ARG A 129 16.57 -1.60 -13.49
CA ARG A 129 17.51 -2.42 -14.28
C ARG A 129 16.83 -2.97 -15.52
N VAL A 130 15.64 -3.53 -15.36
CA VAL A 130 14.85 -4.10 -16.47
C VAL A 130 14.44 -3.03 -17.48
N ARG A 131 14.11 -1.81 -17.05
CA ARG A 131 13.75 -0.70 -17.94
C ARG A 131 14.82 -0.42 -19.00
N ARG A 132 16.09 -0.73 -18.72
CA ARG A 132 17.21 -0.51 -19.67
C ARG A 132 17.23 -1.54 -20.81
N THR A 133 16.44 -2.60 -20.76
CA THR A 133 16.49 -3.74 -21.69
C THR A 133 15.40 -3.69 -22.76
N ASN A 134 15.06 -2.54 -23.35
CA ASN A 134 14.11 -2.40 -24.46
C ASN A 134 12.91 -3.37 -24.40
N GLU A 135 12.14 -3.31 -23.34
CA GLU A 135 11.03 -4.21 -23.11
C GLU A 135 9.77 -3.84 -23.93
N THR A 136 8.94 -4.83 -24.18
CA THR A 136 7.62 -4.57 -24.79
C THR A 136 6.73 -3.77 -23.84
N PRO A 137 5.90 -2.81 -24.32
CA PRO A 137 5.00 -2.05 -23.47
C PRO A 137 4.12 -2.94 -22.58
N GLY A 138 4.07 -2.63 -21.29
CA GLY A 138 3.37 -3.39 -20.26
C GLY A 138 4.21 -4.48 -19.57
N ALA A 139 5.44 -4.70 -20.02
CA ALA A 139 6.30 -5.75 -19.46
C ALA A 139 6.85 -5.37 -18.07
N ILE A 140 7.12 -4.09 -17.83
CA ILE A 140 7.60 -3.59 -16.53
C ILE A 140 6.45 -3.64 -15.51
N ALA A 141 5.25 -3.20 -15.92
CA ALA A 141 4.05 -3.26 -15.09
C ALA A 141 3.68 -4.73 -14.73
N ALA A 142 3.79 -5.65 -15.69
CA ALA A 142 3.56 -7.08 -15.42
C ALA A 142 4.54 -7.64 -14.37
N ARG A 143 5.82 -7.28 -14.45
CA ARG A 143 6.82 -7.66 -13.43
C ARG A 143 6.52 -7.03 -12.08
N PHE A 144 6.11 -5.76 -12.06
CA PHE A 144 5.71 -5.10 -10.82
C PHE A 144 4.57 -5.87 -10.15
N VAL A 145 3.49 -6.17 -10.87
CA VAL A 145 2.33 -6.87 -10.30
C VAL A 145 2.72 -8.20 -9.66
N PHE A 146 3.53 -8.99 -10.37
CA PHE A 146 3.99 -10.28 -9.85
C PHE A 146 4.94 -10.12 -8.66
N TRP A 147 6.05 -9.37 -8.83
CA TRP A 147 7.09 -9.26 -7.81
C TRP A 147 6.70 -8.40 -6.61
N TYR A 148 5.65 -7.60 -6.73
CA TYR A 148 5.04 -6.96 -5.58
C TYR A 148 4.28 -7.97 -4.71
N ALA A 149 3.44 -8.80 -5.32
CA ALA A 149 2.53 -9.69 -4.61
C ALA A 149 3.21 -10.99 -4.13
N PHE A 150 4.01 -11.62 -4.96
CA PHE A 150 4.58 -12.94 -4.67
C PHE A 150 5.45 -12.97 -3.39
N PRO A 151 6.45 -12.10 -3.20
CA PRO A 151 7.22 -12.11 -1.96
C PRO A 151 6.40 -11.66 -0.74
N ARG A 152 5.36 -10.88 -0.96
CA ARG A 152 4.50 -10.42 0.13
C ARG A 152 3.74 -11.56 0.79
N ILE A 153 3.39 -12.60 0.06
CA ILE A 153 2.74 -13.81 0.61
C ILE A 153 3.60 -14.40 1.75
N PHE A 154 4.93 -14.43 1.55
CA PHE A 154 5.87 -14.94 2.55
C PHE A 154 6.08 -13.95 3.70
N ILE A 155 6.15 -12.65 3.42
CA ILE A 155 6.28 -11.62 4.45
C ILE A 155 5.06 -11.63 5.37
N ASP A 156 3.88 -11.83 4.82
CA ASP A 156 2.64 -11.88 5.57
C ASP A 156 2.55 -13.08 6.55
N LEU A 157 3.39 -14.12 6.38
CA LEU A 157 3.52 -15.21 7.35
C LEU A 157 4.10 -14.75 8.71
N PHE A 158 4.90 -13.69 8.68
CA PHE A 158 5.49 -13.09 9.89
C PHE A 158 4.61 -12.02 10.51
N ARG A 159 3.44 -11.74 9.93
CA ARG A 159 2.52 -10.72 10.41
C ARG A 159 1.53 -11.31 11.41
N ASP A 160 1.27 -10.58 12.48
CA ASP A 160 0.21 -10.90 13.42
C ASP A 160 -1.12 -10.37 12.87
N TYR A 161 -1.99 -11.27 12.40
CA TYR A 161 -3.29 -10.91 11.84
C TYR A 161 -4.40 -11.14 12.85
N PRO A 162 -5.24 -10.13 13.12
CA PRO A 162 -6.39 -10.28 14.01
C PRO A 162 -7.53 -11.11 13.38
N THR A 163 -7.54 -11.26 12.06
CA THR A 163 -8.61 -11.96 11.34
C THR A 163 -8.06 -12.91 10.29
N HIS A 164 -8.59 -14.15 10.30
CA HIS A 164 -8.29 -15.16 9.28
C HIS A 164 -9.57 -15.49 8.50
N ARG A 165 -9.48 -15.47 7.18
CA ARG A 165 -10.51 -16.01 6.28
C ARG A 165 -9.94 -17.20 5.54
N LEU A 166 -10.63 -18.35 5.56
CA LEU A 166 -10.18 -19.58 4.93
C LEU A 166 -8.76 -20.02 5.36
N ALA A 167 -8.43 -19.89 6.64
CA ALA A 167 -7.10 -20.15 7.22
C ALA A 167 -5.97 -19.23 6.69
N LEU A 168 -6.28 -18.23 5.83
CA LEU A 168 -5.36 -17.22 5.32
C LEU A 168 -5.82 -15.83 5.75
N GLY A 169 -4.87 -14.94 6.02
CA GLY A 169 -5.20 -13.52 6.22
C GLY A 169 -5.79 -12.91 4.94
N THR A 170 -6.69 -11.93 5.07
CA THR A 170 -7.29 -11.22 3.92
C THR A 170 -6.22 -10.72 2.96
N GLY A 171 -5.12 -10.15 3.49
CA GLY A 171 -3.99 -9.69 2.68
C GLY A 171 -3.30 -10.78 1.89
N GLN A 172 -3.16 -12.00 2.45
CA GLN A 172 -2.55 -13.14 1.76
C GLN A 172 -3.39 -13.60 0.58
N THR A 173 -4.71 -13.69 0.76
CA THR A 173 -5.64 -14.06 -0.32
C THR A 173 -5.57 -13.08 -1.48
N LEU A 174 -5.60 -11.78 -1.19
CA LEU A 174 -5.50 -10.74 -2.21
C LEU A 174 -4.13 -10.77 -2.92
N ASN A 175 -3.05 -11.01 -2.20
CA ASN A 175 -1.71 -11.17 -2.77
C ASN A 175 -1.60 -12.41 -3.65
N LEU A 176 -2.24 -13.51 -3.30
CA LEU A 176 -2.28 -14.72 -4.13
C LEU A 176 -3.00 -14.46 -5.46
N CYS A 177 -4.18 -13.83 -5.42
CA CYS A 177 -4.90 -13.42 -6.61
C CYS A 177 -4.07 -12.47 -7.48
N MET A 178 -3.43 -11.48 -6.86
CA MET A 178 -2.58 -10.52 -7.58
C MET A 178 -1.35 -11.19 -8.19
N ALA A 179 -0.72 -12.16 -7.52
CA ALA A 179 0.40 -12.93 -8.06
C ALA A 179 -0.04 -13.76 -9.28
N ALA A 180 -1.21 -14.41 -9.21
CA ALA A 180 -1.77 -15.16 -10.35
C ALA A 180 -2.02 -14.24 -11.56
N ILE A 181 -2.61 -13.07 -11.34
CA ILE A 181 -2.77 -12.03 -12.38
C ILE A 181 -1.39 -11.63 -12.93
N GLY A 182 -0.41 -11.43 -12.06
CA GLY A 182 0.97 -11.11 -12.44
C GLY A 182 1.58 -12.16 -13.38
N VAL A 183 1.41 -13.44 -13.06
CA VAL A 183 1.86 -14.55 -13.94
C VAL A 183 1.18 -14.47 -15.31
N ALA A 184 -0.14 -14.30 -15.34
CA ALA A 184 -0.89 -14.19 -16.61
C ALA A 184 -0.39 -12.99 -17.46
N LEU A 185 -0.13 -11.84 -16.83
CA LEU A 185 0.42 -10.67 -17.51
C LEU A 185 1.85 -10.91 -18.02
N LEU A 186 2.69 -11.62 -17.27
CA LEU A 186 4.05 -11.97 -17.68
C LEU A 186 4.03 -12.91 -18.88
N VAL A 187 3.20 -13.95 -18.86
CA VAL A 187 3.01 -14.86 -19.98
C VAL A 187 2.54 -14.10 -21.21
N ARG A 188 1.52 -13.26 -21.07
CA ARG A 188 1.02 -12.41 -22.16
C ARG A 188 2.09 -11.49 -22.73
N SER A 189 2.92 -10.88 -21.89
CA SER A 189 4.00 -10.00 -22.33
C SER A 189 5.08 -10.78 -23.10
N ARG A 190 5.42 -11.98 -22.65
CA ARG A 190 6.34 -12.90 -23.36
C ARG A 190 5.80 -13.33 -24.72
N LEU A 191 4.56 -13.77 -24.79
CA LEU A 191 3.92 -14.16 -26.04
C LEU A 191 3.88 -13.02 -27.05
N ARG A 192 3.57 -11.80 -26.62
CA ARG A 192 3.63 -10.59 -27.47
C ARG A 192 5.03 -10.30 -27.96
N ARG A 193 6.06 -10.48 -27.13
CA ARG A 193 7.45 -10.31 -27.53
C ARG A 193 7.85 -11.33 -28.61
N LEU A 194 7.52 -12.61 -28.41
CA LEU A 194 7.80 -13.66 -29.39
C LEU A 194 7.09 -13.44 -30.73
N GLY A 195 5.81 -13.06 -30.70
CA GLY A 195 5.05 -12.74 -31.92
C GLY A 195 5.61 -11.55 -32.68
N ARG A 196 6.12 -10.51 -31.98
CA ARG A 196 6.80 -9.38 -32.64
C ARG A 196 8.12 -9.78 -33.28
N LEU A 197 8.94 -10.56 -32.59
CA LEU A 197 10.20 -11.05 -33.13
C LEU A 197 9.98 -11.92 -34.37
N ALA A 198 8.94 -12.74 -34.38
CA ALA A 198 8.57 -13.55 -35.54
C ALA A 198 8.11 -12.72 -36.74
N ASN A 199 7.37 -11.60 -36.49
CA ASN A 199 6.78 -10.80 -37.57
C ASN A 199 7.67 -9.67 -38.11
N THR A 200 8.56 -9.10 -37.32
CA THR A 200 9.33 -7.91 -37.71
C THR A 200 10.83 -8.05 -37.61
N GLY A 201 11.35 -9.11 -36.95
CA GLY A 201 12.78 -9.27 -36.68
C GLY A 201 13.42 -8.13 -35.86
N SER A 202 12.62 -7.15 -35.41
CA SER A 202 13.12 -5.93 -34.76
C SER A 202 12.63 -5.81 -33.31
N VAL A 203 13.52 -5.39 -32.44
CA VAL A 203 13.18 -4.98 -31.06
C VAL A 203 12.44 -3.64 -31.11
N PRO A 204 11.34 -3.47 -30.37
CA PRO A 204 10.59 -2.21 -30.33
C PRO A 204 11.50 -1.05 -29.94
N ARG A 205 11.48 0.00 -30.76
CA ARG A 205 12.20 1.24 -30.45
C ARG A 205 11.57 1.89 -29.20
N PRO A 206 12.38 2.42 -28.26
CA PRO A 206 11.84 3.21 -27.16
C PRO A 206 10.94 4.31 -27.70
N LEU A 207 9.83 4.58 -27.03
CA LEU A 207 9.00 5.75 -27.34
C LEU A 207 9.89 6.99 -27.30
N ALA A 208 9.91 7.75 -28.40
CA ALA A 208 10.56 9.04 -28.40
C ALA A 208 9.99 9.91 -27.27
N PRO A 209 10.79 10.71 -26.58
CA PRO A 209 10.27 11.67 -25.61
C PRO A 209 9.20 12.51 -26.29
N ASP A 210 7.98 12.55 -25.71
CA ASP A 210 6.93 13.43 -26.21
C ASP A 210 7.44 14.88 -26.16
N ALA A 211 7.24 15.62 -27.24
CA ALA A 211 7.62 17.04 -27.35
C ALA A 211 6.88 17.94 -26.31
N ASP A 212 5.83 17.42 -25.69
CA ASP A 212 5.00 18.11 -24.70
C ASP A 212 5.45 17.90 -23.24
N VAL A 213 6.65 17.34 -23.01
CA VAL A 213 7.16 17.21 -21.64
C VAL A 213 7.51 18.61 -21.12
N PRO A 214 6.89 19.05 -20.00
CA PRO A 214 7.21 20.36 -19.44
C PRO A 214 8.72 20.43 -19.09
N PRO A 215 9.34 21.61 -19.21
CA PRO A 215 10.77 21.77 -18.94
C PRO A 215 11.12 21.31 -17.52
N HIS A 216 12.31 20.80 -17.31
CA HIS A 216 12.75 20.23 -16.04
C HIS A 216 12.55 21.18 -14.84
N TRP A 217 12.75 22.48 -15.04
CA TRP A 217 12.51 23.47 -13.98
C TRP A 217 11.03 23.53 -13.55
N ALA A 218 10.09 23.42 -14.49
CA ALA A 218 8.66 23.42 -14.17
C ALA A 218 8.27 22.18 -13.37
N GLN A 219 8.86 21.03 -13.68
CA GLN A 219 8.67 19.80 -12.90
C GLN A 219 9.24 19.94 -11.48
N GLN A 220 10.43 20.55 -11.35
CA GLN A 220 11.05 20.80 -10.05
C GLN A 220 10.23 21.80 -9.22
N VAL A 221 9.75 22.89 -9.82
CA VAL A 221 8.87 23.85 -9.15
C VAL A 221 7.57 23.19 -8.70
N THR A 222 6.93 22.43 -9.58
CA THR A 222 5.69 21.70 -9.23
C THR A 222 5.94 20.73 -8.07
N PHE A 223 7.04 19.99 -8.11
CA PHE A 223 7.42 19.08 -7.00
C PHE A 223 7.67 19.84 -5.71
N ALA A 224 8.42 20.95 -5.76
CA ALA A 224 8.69 21.79 -4.60
C ALA A 224 7.41 22.39 -4.01
N CYS A 225 6.48 22.86 -4.84
CA CYS A 225 5.18 23.36 -4.41
C CYS A 225 4.33 22.27 -3.75
N LEU A 226 4.28 21.07 -4.34
CA LEU A 226 3.57 19.93 -3.76
C LEU A 226 4.18 19.51 -2.42
N LEU A 227 5.51 19.46 -2.35
CA LEU A 227 6.21 19.14 -1.11
C LEU A 227 5.94 20.20 -0.03
N ALA A 228 6.06 21.49 -0.37
CA ALA A 228 5.74 22.59 0.54
C ALA A 228 4.28 22.53 1.01
N PHE A 229 3.34 22.22 0.12
CA PHE A 229 1.95 22.03 0.48
C PHE A 229 1.77 20.86 1.46
N CYS A 230 2.39 19.72 1.22
CA CYS A 230 2.34 18.57 2.14
C CYS A 230 2.93 18.89 3.51
N LEU A 231 4.05 19.65 3.55
CA LEU A 231 4.69 20.06 4.80
C LEU A 231 3.91 21.16 5.53
N ALA A 232 3.14 21.97 4.80
CA ALA A 232 2.31 23.03 5.37
C ALA A 232 0.98 22.52 5.95
N ILE A 233 0.62 21.24 5.72
CA ILE A 233 -0.57 20.66 6.36
C ILE A 233 -0.33 20.62 7.88
N PRO A 234 -1.13 21.34 8.67
CA PRO A 234 -0.92 21.38 10.11
C PRO A 234 -1.09 19.99 10.72
N SER A 235 -0.11 19.55 11.53
CA SER A 235 -0.18 18.26 12.21
C SER A 235 -1.40 18.14 13.13
N ASN A 236 -1.91 19.27 13.63
CA ASN A 236 -3.11 19.32 14.47
C ASN A 236 -4.42 18.98 13.74
N TRP A 237 -4.45 19.05 12.39
CA TRP A 237 -5.62 18.57 11.65
C TRP A 237 -5.85 17.08 11.81
N THR A 238 -4.79 16.34 12.09
CA THR A 238 -4.85 14.89 12.29
C THR A 238 -4.97 14.49 13.76
N GLN A 239 -4.87 15.40 14.71
CA GLN A 239 -4.86 15.11 16.14
C GLN A 239 -6.13 14.39 16.64
N ASN A 240 -7.29 14.73 16.09
CA ASN A 240 -8.54 14.05 16.43
C ASN A 240 -8.75 12.71 15.73
N ILE A 241 -8.00 12.43 14.67
CA ILE A 241 -8.07 11.16 13.94
C ILE A 241 -7.70 10.00 14.86
N PRO A 242 -6.60 10.10 15.59
CA PRO A 242 -6.19 9.09 16.54
C PRO A 242 -7.27 8.74 17.57
N ALA A 243 -7.86 9.71 18.23
CA ALA A 243 -8.90 9.45 19.23
C ALA A 243 -10.12 8.75 18.62
N ARG A 244 -10.55 9.16 17.43
CA ARG A 244 -11.66 8.54 16.70
C ARG A 244 -11.30 7.13 16.20
N TYR A 245 -10.09 6.93 15.72
CA TYR A 245 -9.59 5.64 15.30
C TYR A 245 -9.42 4.70 16.50
N GLY A 246 -8.90 5.21 17.62
CA GLY A 246 -8.79 4.48 18.88
C GLY A 246 -10.14 4.08 19.48
N ALA A 247 -11.18 4.90 19.31
CA ALA A 247 -12.54 4.53 19.70
C ALA A 247 -13.12 3.39 18.83
N ARG A 248 -12.76 3.36 17.53
CA ARG A 248 -13.14 2.31 16.61
C ARG A 248 -12.33 1.02 16.79
N HIS A 249 -11.08 1.17 17.16
CA HIS A 249 -10.13 0.09 17.39
C HIS A 249 -9.53 0.20 18.81
N PRO A 250 -10.24 -0.28 19.84
CA PRO A 250 -9.77 -0.24 21.21
C PRO A 250 -8.40 -0.92 21.33
N GLY A 251 -7.43 -0.25 21.95
CA GLY A 251 -6.07 -0.75 22.12
C GLY A 251 -5.04 -0.22 21.12
N LEU A 252 -5.45 0.44 20.02
CA LEU A 252 -4.52 1.16 19.16
C LEU A 252 -4.11 2.48 19.81
N ARG A 253 -2.83 2.58 20.13
CA ARG A 253 -2.23 3.82 20.62
C ARG A 253 -1.44 4.50 19.50
N HIS A 254 -1.39 5.84 19.56
CA HIS A 254 -0.77 6.64 18.53
C HIS A 254 0.74 6.75 18.66
N SER A 255 1.36 7.08 17.53
CA SER A 255 2.77 7.35 17.43
C SER A 255 3.22 8.45 18.40
N ARG A 256 4.43 8.29 18.99
CA ARG A 256 5.06 9.32 19.82
C ARG A 256 5.42 10.61 19.06
N LEU A 257 5.34 10.58 17.71
CA LEU A 257 5.57 11.75 16.87
C LEU A 257 4.39 12.73 16.87
N TYR A 258 3.20 12.28 17.28
CA TYR A 258 2.06 13.15 17.48
C TYR A 258 2.03 13.63 18.92
N PRO A 259 1.64 14.90 19.18
CA PRO A 259 1.52 15.39 20.55
C PRO A 259 0.57 14.48 21.33
N PRO A 260 0.87 14.24 22.63
CA PRO A 260 0.02 13.40 23.46
C PRO A 260 -1.39 13.97 23.47
N ILE A 261 -2.34 13.18 23.01
CA ILE A 261 -3.75 13.49 23.21
C ILE A 261 -4.07 13.03 24.61
N ASP A 262 -4.65 13.90 25.43
CA ASP A 262 -5.18 13.53 26.73
C ASP A 262 -6.32 12.53 26.53
N TRP A 263 -5.93 11.28 26.48
CA TRP A 263 -6.85 10.17 26.40
C TRP A 263 -7.19 9.74 27.84
N ALA A 264 -8.39 10.02 28.28
CA ALA A 264 -8.92 9.32 29.44
C ALA A 264 -8.96 7.82 29.10
N PRO A 265 -8.25 6.94 29.82
CA PRO A 265 -8.38 5.50 29.62
C PRO A 265 -9.87 5.15 29.76
N PRO A 266 -10.39 4.20 28.94
CA PRO A 266 -11.73 3.71 29.15
C PRO A 266 -11.88 3.32 30.63
N ALA A 267 -12.93 3.80 31.27
CA ALA A 267 -13.21 3.51 32.66
C ALA A 267 -13.04 2.01 32.85
N ALA A 268 -12.17 1.60 33.77
CA ALA A 268 -11.90 0.21 34.04
C ALA A 268 -13.26 -0.50 34.19
N THR A 269 -13.51 -1.48 33.33
CA THR A 269 -14.69 -2.34 33.47
C THR A 269 -14.71 -2.81 34.91
N PRO A 270 -15.77 -2.53 35.68
CA PRO A 270 -15.81 -2.92 37.09
C PRO A 270 -15.51 -4.41 37.14
N ALA A 271 -14.49 -4.78 37.90
CA ALA A 271 -14.12 -6.18 38.11
C ALA A 271 -15.40 -6.92 38.47
N ALA A 272 -15.68 -8.01 37.74
CA ALA A 272 -16.80 -8.88 38.07
C ALA A 272 -16.71 -9.22 39.57
N PRO A 273 -17.81 -9.16 40.36
CA PRO A 273 -17.77 -9.38 41.77
C PRO A 273 -17.15 -10.76 42.02
N ALA A 274 -16.04 -10.78 42.74
CA ALA A 274 -15.44 -11.97 43.24
C ALA A 274 -16.39 -12.54 44.29
N GLY A 275 -17.19 -13.52 43.93
CA GLY A 275 -18.08 -14.14 44.89
C GLY A 275 -19.29 -14.84 44.29
N ALA A 276 -19.07 -15.97 43.62
CA ALA A 276 -20.02 -17.06 43.59
C ALA A 276 -19.21 -18.34 43.53
N ARG A 277 -18.60 -18.71 44.68
CA ARG A 277 -18.31 -20.12 44.92
C ARG A 277 -19.64 -20.74 45.28
N ASN A 278 -20.13 -21.56 44.41
CA ASN A 278 -21.24 -22.45 44.72
C ASN A 278 -20.80 -23.41 45.82
N GLU A 279 -21.53 -23.40 46.91
CA GLU A 279 -21.67 -24.55 47.82
C GLU A 279 -22.47 -25.67 47.13
#